data_58af6de088e0c8419cf71c748b593fd0
#
_entry.id   58af6de088e0c8419cf71c748b593fd0
#
_cell.length_a   1.000
_cell.length_b   1.000
_cell.length_c   1.000
_cell.angle_alpha   90.00
_cell.angle_beta   90.00
_cell.angle_gamma   90.00
#
_symmetry.space_group_name_H-M   'P 1'
#
loop_
_entity.id
_entity.type
_entity.pdbx_description
1 polymer ?
#
loop_
_entity_poly.entity_id
_entity_poly.type
_entity_poly.pdbx_seq_one_letter_code
_entity_poly.pdbx_strand_id
1 'polypeptide(L)'
;MTMKRYINLLLAFCVSALTLQSCFQDMDHPAFDYPDSSAPKVFSPMKLFLPFENDMRDKGNYTFLMSAGGDITYTDGINGQAYQGTKDTYLLARVPSYLTDSIPDLGSCTVAFWMKTTRNTSAYGVFSIPNTKTFWGNFDIYLENTR
;
A
#
# COMPACT_ATOMS: atom_id res chain seq x y z
N MET A 1 -33.27 -60.64 -7.77
CA MET A 1 -33.56 -59.34 -7.06
C MET A 1 -32.33 -58.46 -6.82
N THR A 2 -31.15 -58.86 -7.27
CA THR A 2 -29.87 -58.20 -7.03
C THR A 2 -29.45 -57.20 -8.08
N MET A 3 -29.78 -57.39 -9.34
CA MET A 3 -29.28 -56.53 -10.43
C MET A 3 -29.89 -55.08 -10.42
N LYS A 4 -31.16 -54.96 -10.07
CA LYS A 4 -31.78 -53.61 -9.91
C LYS A 4 -31.18 -52.77 -8.77
N ARG A 5 -30.68 -53.40 -7.71
CA ARG A 5 -30.02 -52.71 -6.60
C ARG A 5 -28.64 -52.13 -7.03
N TYR A 6 -27.91 -52.86 -7.83
CA TYR A 6 -26.62 -52.36 -8.34
C TYR A 6 -26.76 -51.23 -9.34
N ILE A 7 -27.82 -51.27 -10.20
CA ILE A 7 -28.12 -50.19 -11.15
C ILE A 7 -28.50 -48.90 -10.39
N ASN A 8 -29.34 -49.01 -9.34
CA ASN A 8 -29.71 -47.84 -8.55
C ASN A 8 -28.51 -47.26 -7.74
N LEU A 9 -27.62 -48.09 -7.25
CA LEU A 9 -26.37 -47.67 -6.57
C LEU A 9 -25.41 -46.97 -7.55
N LEU A 10 -25.28 -47.49 -8.76
CA LEU A 10 -24.45 -46.88 -9.81
C LEU A 10 -25.04 -45.54 -10.26
N LEU A 11 -26.37 -45.42 -10.41
CA LEU A 11 -27.04 -44.16 -10.74
C LEU A 11 -26.86 -43.11 -9.62
N ALA A 12 -27.02 -43.52 -8.36
CA ALA A 12 -26.81 -42.63 -7.21
C ALA A 12 -25.35 -42.15 -7.13
N PHE A 13 -24.38 -43.00 -7.42
CA PHE A 13 -22.97 -42.63 -7.45
C PHE A 13 -22.62 -41.69 -8.60
N CYS A 14 -23.19 -41.89 -9.79
CA CYS A 14 -23.02 -40.98 -10.93
C CYS A 14 -23.64 -39.61 -10.67
N VAL A 15 -24.81 -39.56 -10.06
CA VAL A 15 -25.45 -38.28 -9.69
C VAL A 15 -24.65 -37.53 -8.64
N SER A 16 -24.11 -38.21 -7.63
CA SER A 16 -23.26 -37.57 -6.60
C SER A 16 -21.91 -37.09 -7.16
N ALA A 17 -21.35 -37.79 -8.15
CA ALA A 17 -20.09 -37.38 -8.81
C ALA A 17 -20.30 -36.13 -9.68
N LEU A 18 -21.47 -35.95 -10.28
CA LEU A 18 -21.81 -34.76 -11.08
C LEU A 18 -22.06 -33.50 -10.22
N THR A 19 -22.48 -33.68 -8.96
CA THR A 19 -22.71 -32.53 -8.06
C THR A 19 -21.43 -32.04 -7.39
N LEU A 20 -20.33 -32.78 -7.45
CA LEU A 20 -19.03 -32.35 -6.90
C LEU A 20 -18.20 -31.48 -7.87
N GLN A 21 -18.68 -31.26 -9.08
CA GLN A 21 -18.01 -30.35 -10.03
C GLN A 21 -18.43 -28.89 -9.87
N SER A 22 -19.28 -28.58 -8.90
CA SER A 22 -19.63 -27.20 -8.59
C SER A 22 -18.54 -26.59 -7.69
N CYS A 23 -17.89 -25.57 -8.21
CA CYS A 23 -16.92 -24.67 -7.54
C CYS A 23 -15.45 -25.03 -7.66
N PHE A 24 -14.97 -25.53 -8.79
CA PHE A 24 -13.67 -25.06 -9.23
C PHE A 24 -13.93 -23.77 -10.00
N GLN A 25 -13.96 -22.67 -9.29
CA GLN A 25 -13.76 -21.39 -9.90
C GLN A 25 -12.41 -21.45 -10.58
N ASP A 26 -12.41 -21.17 -11.86
CA ASP A 26 -11.22 -21.10 -12.69
C ASP A 26 -10.26 -20.08 -12.05
N MET A 27 -9.29 -20.59 -11.28
CA MET A 27 -8.30 -19.74 -10.60
C MET A 27 -7.25 -19.20 -11.57
N ASP A 28 -7.30 -19.64 -12.83
CA ASP A 28 -6.42 -19.14 -13.89
C ASP A 28 -6.89 -17.78 -14.45
N HIS A 29 -8.10 -17.34 -14.11
CA HIS A 29 -8.61 -16.02 -14.43
C HIS A 29 -9.01 -15.29 -13.15
N PRO A 30 -8.07 -14.62 -12.46
CA PRO A 30 -8.44 -13.75 -11.35
C PRO A 30 -9.46 -12.72 -11.84
N ALA A 31 -10.53 -12.53 -11.08
CA ALA A 31 -11.60 -11.58 -11.40
C ALA A 31 -11.13 -10.10 -11.46
N PHE A 32 -9.87 -9.88 -11.19
CA PHE A 32 -9.21 -8.58 -11.30
C PHE A 32 -8.31 -8.59 -12.53
N ASP A 33 -8.67 -7.74 -13.48
CA ASP A 33 -7.83 -7.41 -14.61
C ASP A 33 -6.64 -6.61 -14.07
N TYR A 34 -5.53 -7.31 -13.79
CA TYR A 34 -4.30 -6.65 -13.39
C TYR A 34 -3.79 -5.87 -14.60
N PRO A 35 -3.51 -4.58 -14.46
CA PRO A 35 -2.98 -3.80 -15.56
C PRO A 35 -1.71 -4.47 -16.10
N ASP A 36 -1.68 -4.71 -17.40
CA ASP A 36 -0.51 -5.24 -18.06
C ASP A 36 0.72 -4.37 -17.71
N SER A 37 1.74 -5.00 -17.15
CA SER A 37 2.97 -4.29 -16.76
C SER A 37 3.71 -3.67 -17.96
N SER A 38 3.40 -4.10 -19.19
CA SER A 38 3.92 -3.56 -20.44
C SER A 38 3.10 -2.39 -20.97
N ALA A 39 1.85 -2.19 -20.49
CA ALA A 39 1.03 -1.05 -20.90
C ALA A 39 1.61 0.27 -20.37
N PRO A 40 1.57 1.36 -21.12
CA PRO A 40 1.96 2.66 -20.62
C PRO A 40 1.11 2.97 -19.38
N LYS A 41 1.76 3.19 -18.23
CA LYS A 41 1.08 3.45 -16.94
C LYS A 41 0.41 4.82 -17.00
N VAL A 42 -0.79 4.86 -17.55
CA VAL A 42 -1.58 6.10 -17.64
C VAL A 42 -2.06 6.55 -16.26
N PHE A 43 -2.27 5.59 -15.33
CA PHE A 43 -2.69 5.87 -13.97
C PHE A 43 -2.12 4.84 -13.00
N SER A 44 -1.53 5.30 -11.90
CA SER A 44 -1.18 4.45 -10.78
C SER A 44 -1.77 5.03 -9.49
N PRO A 45 -2.49 4.23 -8.70
CA PRO A 45 -2.98 4.67 -7.39
C PRO A 45 -1.84 4.93 -6.41
N MET A 46 -0.70 4.23 -6.54
CA MET A 46 0.47 4.41 -5.68
C MET A 46 1.26 5.64 -6.12
N LYS A 47 1.14 6.73 -5.39
CA LYS A 47 1.85 7.99 -5.69
C LYS A 47 3.27 7.98 -5.15
N LEU A 48 3.47 7.51 -3.94
CA LEU A 48 4.75 7.51 -3.24
C LEU A 48 4.94 6.17 -2.52
N PHE A 49 6.11 5.56 -2.63
CA PHE A 49 6.48 4.36 -1.90
C PHE A 49 7.93 4.45 -1.40
N LEU A 50 8.09 4.52 -0.08
CA LEU A 50 9.37 4.62 0.60
C LEU A 50 9.62 3.35 1.42
N PRO A 51 10.35 2.35 0.91
CA PRO A 51 10.66 1.13 1.65
C PRO A 51 11.75 1.33 2.70
N PHE A 52 12.57 2.39 2.59
CA PHE A 52 13.66 2.72 3.52
C PHE A 52 14.76 1.66 3.65
N GLU A 53 15.03 0.91 2.59
CA GLU A 53 16.08 -0.10 2.54
C GLU A 53 17.49 0.54 2.42
N ASN A 54 17.94 1.17 3.51
CA ASN A 54 19.17 1.98 3.58
C ASN A 54 19.22 3.12 2.54
N ASP A 55 18.11 3.50 2.00
CA ASP A 55 17.97 4.65 1.13
C ASP A 55 16.61 5.33 1.37
N MET A 56 16.46 6.57 0.91
CA MET A 56 15.21 7.33 0.96
C MET A 56 14.57 7.48 -0.42
N ARG A 57 14.93 6.62 -1.39
CA ARG A 57 14.41 6.74 -2.74
C ARG A 57 12.95 6.32 -2.82
N ASP A 58 12.19 7.09 -3.56
CA ASP A 58 10.86 6.67 -3.96
C ASP A 58 10.94 5.50 -4.95
N LYS A 59 10.33 4.39 -4.59
CA LYS A 59 10.17 3.20 -5.45
C LYS A 59 8.78 3.15 -6.08
N GLY A 60 7.97 4.19 -5.88
CA GLY A 60 6.67 4.34 -6.52
C GLY A 60 6.78 4.64 -8.02
N ASN A 61 5.63 4.78 -8.64
CA ASN A 61 5.58 4.91 -10.10
C ASN A 61 5.91 6.32 -10.61
N TYR A 62 5.96 7.32 -9.74
CA TYR A 62 6.09 8.72 -10.13
C TYR A 62 7.47 9.32 -9.80
N THR A 63 8.30 8.59 -9.09
CA THR A 63 9.69 8.94 -8.79
C THR A 63 9.82 10.35 -8.18
N PHE A 64 9.26 10.53 -6.99
CA PHE A 64 9.39 11.77 -6.25
C PHE A 64 10.86 12.08 -5.96
N LEU A 65 11.20 13.37 -6.04
CA LEU A 65 12.54 13.85 -5.71
C LEU A 65 12.66 13.95 -4.19
N MET A 66 13.44 13.03 -3.61
CA MET A 66 13.66 12.98 -2.18
C MET A 66 14.84 13.83 -1.76
N SER A 67 14.68 14.55 -0.66
CA SER A 67 15.74 15.25 0.05
C SER A 67 15.53 15.11 1.56
N ALA A 68 16.56 15.39 2.33
CA ALA A 68 16.50 15.26 3.77
C ALA A 68 17.17 16.44 4.47
N GLY A 69 16.76 16.72 5.70
CA GLY A 69 17.47 17.57 6.64
C GLY A 69 17.97 16.74 7.80
N GLY A 70 19.18 17.06 8.27
CA GLY A 70 19.88 16.32 9.33
C GLY A 70 20.49 15.00 8.86
N ASP A 71 21.09 14.28 9.79
CA ASP A 71 21.77 12.99 9.54
C ASP A 71 20.75 11.86 9.52
N ILE A 72 20.50 11.31 8.36
CA ILE A 72 19.54 10.23 8.15
C ILE A 72 20.14 8.89 8.51
N THR A 73 19.49 8.18 9.40
CA THR A 73 19.87 6.83 9.81
C THR A 73 18.74 5.84 9.62
N TYR A 74 19.08 4.55 9.58
CA TYR A 74 18.17 3.45 9.39
C TYR A 74 18.30 2.46 10.54
N THR A 75 17.26 1.71 10.79
CA THR A 75 17.19 0.66 11.81
C THR A 75 16.35 -0.50 11.30
N ASP A 76 16.34 -1.60 12.05
CA ASP A 76 15.49 -2.75 11.69
C ASP A 76 14.01 -2.35 11.73
N GLY A 77 13.30 -2.65 10.64
CA GLY A 77 11.88 -2.43 10.45
C GLY A 77 11.03 -3.68 10.71
N ILE A 78 9.76 -3.60 10.36
CA ILE A 78 8.85 -4.77 10.36
C ILE A 78 9.23 -5.72 9.22
N ASN A 79 9.65 -5.16 8.10
CA ASN A 79 10.14 -5.88 6.93
C ASN A 79 11.33 -5.10 6.38
N GLY A 80 12.53 -5.67 6.47
CA GLY A 80 13.76 -5.00 6.08
C GLY A 80 14.13 -3.84 7.02
N GLN A 81 14.54 -2.72 6.44
CA GLN A 81 14.96 -1.54 7.18
C GLN A 81 13.85 -0.50 7.32
N ALA A 82 14.02 0.41 8.25
CA ALA A 82 13.12 1.54 8.48
C ALA A 82 13.91 2.83 8.68
N TYR A 83 13.37 3.95 8.29
CA TYR A 83 13.91 5.27 8.62
C TYR A 83 13.82 5.51 10.13
N GLN A 84 14.96 5.85 10.74
CA GLN A 84 15.03 6.25 12.14
C GLN A 84 14.94 7.77 12.26
N GLY A 85 13.72 8.27 12.43
CA GLY A 85 13.48 9.69 12.64
C GLY A 85 13.96 10.18 13.99
N THR A 86 14.47 11.40 14.05
CA THR A 86 14.86 12.12 15.25
C THR A 86 14.22 13.52 15.25
N LYS A 87 14.37 14.27 16.35
CA LYS A 87 13.88 15.67 16.43
C LYS A 87 14.57 16.62 15.44
N ASP A 88 15.74 16.24 14.94
CA ASP A 88 16.59 17.06 14.08
C ASP A 88 16.58 16.59 12.62
N THR A 89 15.80 15.56 12.30
CA THR A 89 15.76 14.98 10.96
C THR A 89 14.38 15.04 10.35
N TYR A 90 14.33 15.27 9.06
CA TYR A 90 13.09 15.18 8.28
C TYR A 90 13.37 14.74 6.84
N LEU A 91 12.35 14.22 6.20
CA LEU A 91 12.36 13.88 4.78
C LEU A 91 11.43 14.81 4.03
N LEU A 92 11.84 15.22 2.84
CA LEU A 92 11.05 16.04 1.94
C LEU A 92 10.91 15.36 0.59
N ALA A 93 9.69 15.02 0.23
CA ALA A 93 9.33 14.51 -1.09
C ALA A 93 8.81 15.67 -1.95
N ARG A 94 9.49 15.97 -3.04
CA ARG A 94 9.05 16.96 -4.01
C ARG A 94 8.38 16.28 -5.18
N VAL A 95 7.23 16.80 -5.54
CA VAL A 95 6.48 16.35 -6.70
C VAL A 95 7.27 16.65 -7.96
N PRO A 96 7.46 15.67 -8.86
CA PRO A 96 8.00 15.94 -10.19
C PRO A 96 7.14 16.96 -10.94
N SER A 97 7.75 17.81 -11.76
CA SER A 97 7.05 18.91 -12.44
C SER A 97 5.88 18.45 -13.32
N TYR A 98 5.97 17.25 -13.89
CA TYR A 98 4.90 16.68 -14.72
C TYR A 98 3.67 16.21 -13.94
N LEU A 99 3.75 16.19 -12.59
CA LEU A 99 2.66 15.79 -11.70
C LEU A 99 2.05 16.97 -10.93
N THR A 100 2.58 18.17 -11.07
CA THR A 100 2.15 19.33 -10.26
C THR A 100 0.67 19.64 -10.39
N ASP A 101 0.08 19.36 -11.55
CA ASP A 101 -1.34 19.60 -11.79
C ASP A 101 -2.26 18.46 -11.32
N SER A 102 -1.68 17.27 -11.05
CA SER A 102 -2.44 16.07 -10.69
C SER A 102 -2.57 15.84 -9.19
N ILE A 103 -1.70 16.43 -8.37
CA ILE A 103 -1.68 16.22 -6.91
C ILE A 103 -2.59 17.19 -6.14
N PRO A 104 -2.81 18.45 -6.56
CA PRO A 104 -3.73 19.34 -5.87
C PRO A 104 -5.17 18.83 -5.79
N ASP A 105 -5.57 17.99 -6.74
CA ASP A 105 -6.93 17.44 -6.83
C ASP A 105 -7.08 16.07 -6.14
N LEU A 106 -6.40 15.85 -5.02
CA LEU A 106 -6.58 14.65 -4.20
C LEU A 106 -7.98 14.64 -3.58
N GLY A 107 -8.96 14.18 -4.34
CA GLY A 107 -10.32 13.98 -3.84
C GLY A 107 -10.41 12.87 -2.81
N SER A 108 -9.52 11.88 -2.90
CA SER A 108 -9.38 10.77 -1.93
C SER A 108 -7.93 10.32 -1.90
N CYS A 109 -7.38 10.11 -0.72
CA CYS A 109 -6.05 9.54 -0.56
C CYS A 109 -6.00 8.56 0.61
N THR A 110 -5.07 7.62 0.53
CA THR A 110 -4.72 6.71 1.61
C THR A 110 -3.24 6.86 1.91
N VAL A 111 -2.90 7.03 3.19
CA VAL A 111 -1.53 6.98 3.69
C VAL A 111 -1.43 5.78 4.61
N ALA A 112 -0.53 4.85 4.30
CA ALA A 112 -0.31 3.64 5.08
C ALA A 112 1.18 3.48 5.39
N PHE A 113 1.53 3.22 6.63
CA PHE A 113 2.91 3.00 7.07
C PHE A 113 2.94 2.24 8.40
N TRP A 114 4.07 1.61 8.67
CA TRP A 114 4.39 1.09 9.97
C TRP A 114 5.20 2.11 10.75
N MET A 115 4.85 2.33 11.99
CA MET A 115 5.57 3.24 12.86
C MET A 115 5.79 2.62 14.24
N LYS A 116 7.01 2.79 14.74
CA LYS A 116 7.37 2.49 16.13
C LYS A 116 7.79 3.78 16.81
N THR A 117 7.14 4.12 17.91
CA THR A 117 7.50 5.30 18.70
C THR A 117 7.65 4.94 20.16
N THR A 118 8.45 5.70 20.87
CA THR A 118 8.53 5.69 22.33
C THR A 118 7.48 6.65 22.89
N ARG A 119 7.44 6.80 24.24
CA ARG A 119 6.54 7.76 24.88
C ARG A 119 6.73 9.16 24.27
N ASN A 120 5.64 9.71 23.81
CA ASN A 120 5.61 11.04 23.24
C ASN A 120 5.45 12.11 24.34
N THR A 121 6.33 13.09 24.38
CA THR A 121 6.30 14.21 25.35
C THR A 121 6.00 15.56 24.72
N SER A 122 5.81 15.60 23.40
CA SER A 122 5.57 16.81 22.63
C SER A 122 4.77 16.49 21.37
N ALA A 123 4.34 17.49 20.63
CA ALA A 123 3.74 17.29 19.32
C ALA A 123 4.83 17.03 18.28
N TYR A 124 4.67 15.97 17.47
CA TYR A 124 5.58 15.63 16.37
C TYR A 124 4.79 15.41 15.08
N GLY A 125 5.19 16.08 14.03
CA GLY A 125 4.71 15.78 12.67
C GLY A 125 5.26 14.45 12.18
N VAL A 126 4.36 13.59 11.71
CA VAL A 126 4.72 12.28 11.12
C VAL A 126 4.73 12.36 9.61
N PHE A 127 3.68 12.96 9.04
CA PHE A 127 3.52 13.15 7.62
C PHE A 127 2.69 14.41 7.37
N SER A 128 3.06 15.20 6.37
CA SER A 128 2.34 16.40 5.99
C SER A 128 2.35 16.60 4.48
N ILE A 129 1.21 17.00 3.94
CA ILE A 129 1.10 17.61 2.61
C ILE A 129 0.93 19.12 2.83
N PRO A 130 2.02 19.89 2.73
CA PRO A 130 2.01 21.29 3.14
C PRO A 130 1.12 22.15 2.23
N ASN A 131 0.64 23.24 2.81
CA ASN A 131 -0.09 24.28 2.11
C ASN A 131 0.70 25.60 2.24
N THR A 132 0.93 26.27 1.13
CA THR A 132 1.69 27.52 1.11
C THR A 132 0.91 28.75 1.62
N LYS A 133 -0.39 28.61 1.85
CA LYS A 133 -1.29 29.72 2.22
C LYS A 133 -1.71 29.71 3.69
N THR A 134 -1.60 28.56 4.35
CA THR A 134 -2.05 28.37 5.74
C THR A 134 -0.99 27.64 6.54
N PHE A 135 -1.02 27.81 7.87
CA PHE A 135 -0.12 27.10 8.78
C PHE A 135 -0.33 25.58 8.74
N TRP A 136 -1.59 25.15 8.70
CA TRP A 136 -1.92 23.74 8.57
C TRP A 136 -1.76 23.28 7.12
N GLY A 137 -1.27 22.06 6.92
CA GLY A 137 -1.20 21.45 5.60
C GLY A 137 -2.58 21.14 5.01
N ASN A 138 -2.59 20.65 3.80
CA ASN A 138 -3.80 20.08 3.21
C ASN A 138 -4.17 18.73 3.86
N PHE A 139 -3.17 18.04 4.38
CA PHE A 139 -3.32 16.79 5.10
C PHE A 139 -2.12 16.61 6.04
N ASP A 140 -2.39 16.40 7.33
CA ASP A 140 -1.35 16.26 8.35
C ASP A 140 -1.64 15.06 9.24
N ILE A 141 -0.59 14.26 9.51
CA ILE A 141 -0.57 13.23 10.54
C ILE A 141 0.48 13.63 11.57
N TYR A 142 0.08 13.76 12.80
CA TYR A 142 0.96 14.14 13.91
C TYR A 142 0.63 13.36 15.18
N LEU A 143 1.62 13.28 16.06
CA LEU A 143 1.46 12.73 17.41
C LEU A 143 1.31 13.90 18.38
N GLU A 144 0.28 13.85 19.20
CA GLU A 144 0.12 14.77 20.33
C GLU A 144 0.76 14.21 21.58
N ASN A 145 1.03 15.10 22.54
CA ASN A 145 1.51 14.71 23.85
C ASN A 145 0.47 13.81 24.55
N THR A 146 0.87 12.60 24.91
CA THR A 146 0.08 11.74 25.79
C THR A 146 0.23 12.25 27.23
N ARG A 147 -0.81 12.88 27.76
CA ARG A 147 -0.90 13.25 29.18
C ARG A 147 -1.00 12.03 30.07
#